data_3ff8af2c60a3abff34bc297c09692ece
#
_entry.id   3ff8af2c60a3abff34bc297c09692ece
#
_cell.length_a   1.000
_cell.length_b   1.000
_cell.length_c   1.000
_cell.angle_alpha   90.00
_cell.angle_beta   90.00
_cell.angle_gamma   90.00
#
_symmetry.space_group_name_H-M   'P 1'
#
loop_
_entity.id
_entity.type
_entity.pdbx_description
1 polymer ?
#
loop_
_entity_poly.entity_id
_entity_poly.type
_entity_poly.pdbx_seq_one_letter_code
_entity_poly.pdbx_strand_id
1 'polypeptide(L)'
;MEARIILPTAAQLIRKKGLDPHGDVQMFHTQNVLRRIKKYMPFVSGATYKITVAQTVISRPEIVTDTPYAKYLFYGKVWVDPKTHAAGFMTPEGWRSRKGCTKIITARNLTYNRSKNPAAGPRWDRALSAAEGPAMAADIERYMKQRR
;
A
#
# COMPACT_ATOMS: atom_id res chain seq x y z
N MET A 1 27.75 26.21 -42.80
CA MET A 1 27.72 26.17 -41.30
C MET A 1 26.63 25.22 -40.89
N GLU A 2 26.95 24.22 -40.11
CA GLU A 2 25.97 23.26 -39.61
C GLU A 2 25.69 23.58 -38.13
N ALA A 3 24.43 23.78 -37.76
CA ALA A 3 24.02 23.96 -36.37
C ALA A 3 23.41 22.66 -35.86
N ARG A 4 24.00 22.07 -34.80
CA ARG A 4 23.48 20.86 -34.12
C ARG A 4 22.89 21.21 -32.76
N ILE A 5 21.65 20.80 -32.52
CA ILE A 5 21.02 20.89 -31.22
C ILE A 5 21.09 19.51 -30.57
N ILE A 6 21.82 19.42 -29.45
CA ILE A 6 21.93 18.19 -28.65
C ILE A 6 20.86 18.26 -27.56
N LEU A 7 19.86 17.39 -27.66
CA LEU A 7 18.82 17.27 -26.64
C LEU A 7 19.19 16.19 -25.64
N PRO A 8 18.88 16.39 -24.34
CA PRO A 8 19.03 15.32 -23.36
C PRO A 8 18.06 14.18 -23.66
N THR A 9 18.49 12.94 -23.43
CA THR A 9 17.62 11.76 -23.56
C THR A 9 16.51 11.78 -22.52
N ALA A 10 15.41 11.06 -22.78
CA ALA A 10 14.31 10.91 -21.82
C ALA A 10 14.81 10.37 -20.45
N ALA A 11 15.72 9.40 -20.47
CA ALA A 11 16.33 8.86 -19.24
C ALA A 11 17.12 9.91 -18.46
N GLN A 12 17.88 10.75 -19.15
CA GLN A 12 18.62 11.86 -18.52
C GLN A 12 17.67 12.91 -17.91
N LEU A 13 16.56 13.22 -18.58
CA LEU A 13 15.54 14.14 -18.08
C LEU A 13 14.83 13.58 -16.85
N ILE A 14 14.43 12.31 -16.88
CA ILE A 14 13.81 11.59 -15.77
C ILE A 14 14.74 11.64 -14.53
N ARG A 15 16.01 11.29 -14.71
CA ARG A 15 17.01 11.31 -13.65
C ARG A 15 17.27 12.72 -13.12
N LYS A 16 17.41 13.71 -14.00
CA LYS A 16 17.58 15.11 -13.61
C LYS A 16 16.41 15.64 -12.77
N LYS A 17 15.19 15.15 -13.06
CA LYS A 17 13.99 15.50 -12.31
C LYS A 17 13.77 14.65 -11.04
N GLY A 18 14.63 13.68 -10.75
CA GLY A 18 14.49 12.78 -9.60
C GLY A 18 13.32 11.82 -9.68
N LEU A 19 12.86 11.54 -10.90
CA LEU A 19 11.72 10.66 -11.20
C LEU A 19 12.15 9.22 -11.49
N ASP A 20 13.45 8.93 -11.48
CA ASP A 20 13.95 7.56 -11.53
C ASP A 20 13.56 6.78 -10.27
N PRO A 21 13.55 5.43 -10.28
CA PRO A 21 13.07 4.61 -9.16
C PRO A 21 13.72 4.88 -7.80
N HIS A 22 14.91 5.46 -7.80
CA HIS A 22 15.67 5.82 -6.58
C HIS A 22 15.86 7.34 -6.42
N GLY A 23 15.18 8.14 -7.25
CA GLY A 23 15.25 9.59 -7.20
C GLY A 23 14.53 10.18 -5.98
N ASP A 24 14.91 11.39 -5.62
CA ASP A 24 14.34 12.08 -4.46
C ASP A 24 12.83 12.38 -4.57
N VAL A 25 12.34 12.65 -5.78
CA VAL A 25 10.90 12.83 -6.03
C VAL A 25 10.15 11.51 -5.80
N GLN A 26 10.70 10.38 -6.26
CA GLN A 26 10.13 9.07 -5.99
C GLN A 26 10.13 8.74 -4.50
N MET A 27 11.23 9.03 -3.81
CA MET A 27 11.31 8.83 -2.35
C MET A 27 10.25 9.68 -1.61
N PHE A 28 10.12 10.94 -1.98
CA PHE A 28 9.08 11.82 -1.44
C PHE A 28 7.68 11.25 -1.69
N HIS A 29 7.42 10.78 -2.91
CA HIS A 29 6.12 10.17 -3.25
C HIS A 29 5.84 8.92 -2.43
N THR A 30 6.78 7.99 -2.31
CA THR A 30 6.65 6.78 -1.49
C THR A 30 6.32 7.14 -0.04
N GLN A 31 7.02 8.11 0.52
CA GLN A 31 6.78 8.58 1.89
C GLN A 31 5.40 9.24 2.05
N ASN A 32 4.97 10.03 1.06
CA ASN A 32 3.65 10.67 1.05
C ASN A 32 2.52 9.65 0.97
N VAL A 33 2.65 8.63 0.11
CA VAL A 33 1.71 7.50 0.02
C VAL A 33 1.64 6.74 1.34
N LEU A 34 2.79 6.39 1.92
CA LEU A 34 2.87 5.66 3.19
C LEU A 34 2.14 6.40 4.33
N ARG A 35 2.29 7.71 4.40
CA ARG A 35 1.60 8.56 5.38
C ARG A 35 0.08 8.58 5.17
N ARG A 36 -0.37 8.67 3.92
CA ARG A 36 -1.80 8.82 3.58
C ARG A 36 -2.57 7.51 3.62
N ILE A 37 -1.94 6.38 3.27
CA ILE A 37 -2.58 5.07 3.17
C ILE A 37 -3.13 4.56 4.51
N LYS A 38 -2.58 5.04 5.62
CA LYS A 38 -3.01 4.70 6.99
C LYS A 38 -4.52 4.84 7.19
N LYS A 39 -5.14 5.85 6.59
CA LYS A 39 -6.58 6.14 6.74
C LYS A 39 -7.47 5.06 6.13
N TYR A 40 -6.97 4.35 5.13
CA TYR A 40 -7.72 3.37 4.33
C TYR A 40 -7.41 1.93 4.75
N MET A 41 -6.37 1.73 5.54
CA MET A 41 -5.99 0.41 6.07
C MET A 41 -6.85 0.03 7.27
N PRO A 42 -7.15 -1.27 7.44
CA PRO A 42 -7.81 -1.76 8.65
C PRO A 42 -7.01 -1.40 9.91
N PHE A 43 -7.70 -0.93 10.93
CA PHE A 43 -7.09 -0.48 12.17
C PHE A 43 -7.84 -1.06 13.38
N VAL A 44 -7.25 -2.06 14.03
CA VAL A 44 -7.68 -2.56 15.34
C VAL A 44 -6.70 -2.05 16.41
N SER A 45 -5.45 -2.48 16.35
CA SER A 45 -4.35 -2.04 17.23
C SER A 45 -3.33 -1.13 16.55
N GLY A 46 -3.45 -0.95 15.24
CA GLY A 46 -2.46 -0.28 14.42
C GLY A 46 -1.26 -1.14 14.01
N ALA A 47 -1.26 -2.42 14.38
CA ALA A 47 -0.13 -3.32 14.11
C ALA A 47 0.16 -3.47 12.61
N THR A 48 -0.87 -3.63 11.77
CA THR A 48 -0.71 -3.75 10.32
C THR A 48 0.01 -2.55 9.73
N TYR A 49 -0.39 -1.33 10.11
CA TYR A 49 0.27 -0.12 9.62
C TYR A 49 1.70 0.01 10.13
N LYS A 50 1.96 -0.31 11.41
CA LYS A 50 3.32 -0.29 11.97
C LYS A 50 4.25 -1.26 11.25
N ILE A 51 3.76 -2.46 10.92
CA ILE A 51 4.51 -3.45 10.13
C ILE A 51 4.74 -2.92 8.71
N THR A 52 3.74 -2.32 8.09
CA THR A 52 3.88 -1.70 6.76
C THR A 52 4.97 -0.63 6.76
N VAL A 53 5.00 0.24 7.76
CA VAL A 53 6.06 1.25 7.92
C VAL A 53 7.44 0.60 8.07
N ALA A 54 7.54 -0.43 8.92
CA ALA A 54 8.81 -1.12 9.18
C ALA A 54 9.35 -1.88 7.96
N GLN A 55 8.47 -2.42 7.12
CA GLN A 55 8.83 -3.21 5.93
C GLN A 55 9.06 -2.37 4.67
N THR A 56 8.53 -1.15 4.63
CA THR A 56 8.63 -0.27 3.46
C THR A 56 9.98 0.43 3.44
N VAL A 57 10.73 0.24 2.36
CA VAL A 57 11.99 0.92 2.10
C VAL A 57 11.72 2.15 1.23
N ILE A 58 11.85 3.35 1.77
CA ILE A 58 11.48 4.62 1.11
C ILE A 58 12.18 4.83 -0.24
N SER A 59 13.41 4.32 -0.40
CA SER A 59 14.15 4.40 -1.66
C SER A 59 13.64 3.46 -2.75
N ARG A 60 12.62 2.64 -2.46
CA ARG A 60 11.96 1.77 -3.45
C ARG A 60 10.56 2.29 -3.77
N PRO A 61 10.11 2.22 -5.03
CA PRO A 61 8.78 2.70 -5.43
C PRO A 61 7.68 1.67 -5.09
N GLU A 62 7.65 1.22 -3.85
CA GLU A 62 6.71 0.19 -3.37
C GLU A 62 6.36 0.40 -1.90
N ILE A 63 5.12 0.05 -1.54
CA ILE A 63 4.66 -0.05 -0.15
C ILE A 63 4.47 -1.54 0.15
N VAL A 64 5.12 -2.02 1.20
CA VAL A 64 5.11 -3.43 1.57
C VAL A 64 4.30 -3.65 2.82
N THR A 65 3.34 -4.58 2.76
CA THR A 65 2.57 -5.07 3.90
C THR A 65 2.58 -6.59 3.86
N ASP A 66 3.51 -7.20 4.57
CA ASP A 66 3.61 -8.66 4.66
C ASP A 66 3.27 -9.12 6.08
N THR A 67 2.01 -9.50 6.26
CA THR A 67 1.52 -10.18 7.46
C THR A 67 0.71 -11.41 7.05
N PRO A 68 0.58 -12.43 7.93
CA PRO A 68 -0.15 -13.65 7.59
C PRO A 68 -1.60 -13.44 7.13
N TYR A 69 -2.19 -12.31 7.50
CA TYR A 69 -3.58 -11.98 7.19
C TYR A 69 -3.74 -10.79 6.22
N ALA A 70 -2.64 -10.16 5.78
CA ALA A 70 -2.69 -8.97 4.91
C ALA A 70 -3.50 -9.21 3.64
N LYS A 71 -3.30 -10.33 2.97
CA LYS A 71 -4.01 -10.64 1.73
C LYS A 71 -5.53 -10.78 1.93
N TYR A 72 -5.99 -11.34 3.05
CA TYR A 72 -7.41 -11.48 3.33
C TYR A 72 -8.07 -10.12 3.55
N LEU A 73 -7.41 -9.27 4.32
CA LEU A 73 -7.86 -7.90 4.56
C LEU A 73 -7.83 -7.06 3.28
N PHE A 74 -6.81 -7.22 2.46
CA PHE A 74 -6.67 -6.46 1.21
C PHE A 74 -7.75 -6.82 0.17
N TYR A 75 -8.02 -8.11 -0.01
CA TYR A 75 -9.08 -8.57 -0.94
C TYR A 75 -10.48 -8.42 -0.37
N GLY A 76 -10.63 -8.33 0.95
CA GLY A 76 -11.91 -8.07 1.59
C GLY A 76 -12.89 -9.23 1.55
N LYS A 77 -12.40 -10.44 1.38
CA LYS A 77 -13.23 -11.65 1.32
C LYS A 77 -12.92 -12.58 2.48
N VAL A 78 -13.95 -13.29 2.93
CA VAL A 78 -13.79 -14.37 3.91
C VAL A 78 -13.17 -15.57 3.23
N TRP A 79 -12.08 -16.08 3.77
CA TRP A 79 -11.42 -17.30 3.31
C TRP A 79 -11.62 -18.40 4.35
N VAL A 80 -11.96 -19.59 3.90
CA VAL A 80 -12.32 -20.71 4.75
C VAL A 80 -11.49 -21.96 4.43
N ASP A 81 -11.39 -22.84 5.42
CA ASP A 81 -10.86 -24.19 5.23
C ASP A 81 -11.83 -24.99 4.35
N PRO A 82 -11.39 -25.62 3.26
CA PRO A 82 -12.26 -26.37 2.36
C PRO A 82 -12.93 -27.61 3.02
N LYS A 83 -12.37 -28.11 4.13
CA LYS A 83 -12.94 -29.25 4.86
C LYS A 83 -13.96 -28.83 5.91
N THR A 84 -13.65 -27.82 6.72
CA THR A 84 -14.49 -27.38 7.84
C THR A 84 -15.45 -26.26 7.47
N HIS A 85 -15.23 -25.60 6.34
CA HIS A 85 -15.95 -24.40 5.89
C HIS A 85 -15.89 -23.24 6.91
N ALA A 86 -14.93 -23.28 7.82
CA ALA A 86 -14.69 -22.25 8.84
C ALA A 86 -13.44 -21.43 8.50
N ALA A 87 -13.44 -20.15 8.88
CA ALA A 87 -12.27 -19.28 8.71
C ALA A 87 -11.12 -19.66 9.65
N GLY A 88 -11.43 -20.32 10.75
CA GLY A 88 -10.48 -20.79 11.76
C GLY A 88 -11.24 -21.20 13.02
N PHE A 89 -10.51 -21.43 14.09
CA PHE A 89 -11.05 -21.78 15.40
C PHE A 89 -10.26 -21.09 16.53
N MET A 90 -10.94 -20.87 17.64
CA MET A 90 -10.32 -20.26 18.82
C MET A 90 -9.64 -21.35 19.67
N THR A 91 -8.41 -21.06 20.09
CA THR A 91 -7.66 -21.85 21.08
C THR A 91 -7.30 -20.98 22.28
N PRO A 92 -6.82 -21.54 23.40
CA PRO A 92 -6.31 -20.75 24.52
C PRO A 92 -5.21 -19.75 24.13
N GLU A 93 -4.41 -20.07 23.10
CA GLU A 93 -3.34 -19.21 22.57
C GLU A 93 -3.83 -18.22 21.50
N GLY A 94 -5.13 -18.17 21.20
CA GLY A 94 -5.74 -17.29 20.23
C GLY A 94 -6.29 -18.01 19.00
N TRP A 95 -6.59 -17.23 17.97
CA TRP A 95 -7.19 -17.71 16.73
C TRP A 95 -6.21 -18.53 15.88
N ARG A 96 -6.61 -19.73 15.48
CA ARG A 96 -5.80 -20.67 14.71
C ARG A 96 -6.52 -21.19 13.48
N SER A 97 -5.73 -21.63 12.50
CA SER A 97 -6.21 -22.39 11.36
C SER A 97 -5.64 -23.83 11.40
N ARG A 98 -6.32 -24.78 10.76
CA ARG A 98 -5.82 -26.15 10.66
C ARG A 98 -4.47 -26.15 9.97
N LYS A 99 -3.49 -26.87 10.55
CA LYS A 99 -2.13 -26.96 10.02
C LYS A 99 -2.13 -27.55 8.59
N GLY A 100 -1.33 -26.97 7.70
CA GLY A 100 -1.23 -27.40 6.30
C GLY A 100 -2.46 -27.13 5.44
N CYS A 101 -3.44 -26.34 5.93
CA CYS A 101 -4.63 -26.00 5.20
C CYS A 101 -4.38 -24.86 4.20
N THR A 102 -4.71 -25.09 2.94
CA THR A 102 -4.83 -24.02 1.94
C THR A 102 -6.28 -23.54 1.91
N LYS A 103 -6.51 -22.32 2.40
CA LYS A 103 -7.85 -21.73 2.45
C LYS A 103 -8.34 -21.36 1.05
N ILE A 104 -9.66 -21.49 0.86
CA ILE A 104 -10.37 -21.08 -0.35
C ILE A 104 -11.16 -19.79 -0.12
N ILE A 105 -11.27 -18.98 -1.16
CA ILE A 105 -12.05 -17.75 -1.12
C ILE A 105 -13.54 -18.04 -1.16
N THR A 106 -14.33 -17.26 -0.43
CA THR A 106 -15.80 -17.31 -0.47
C THR A 106 -16.37 -16.02 -1.09
N ALA A 107 -17.66 -16.03 -1.41
CA ALA A 107 -18.38 -14.83 -1.86
C ALA A 107 -18.64 -13.83 -0.73
N ARG A 108 -18.51 -14.24 0.54
CA ARG A 108 -18.76 -13.38 1.71
C ARG A 108 -17.72 -12.29 1.85
N ASN A 109 -18.16 -11.06 2.11
CA ASN A 109 -17.30 -9.92 2.37
C ASN A 109 -16.86 -9.89 3.84
N LEU A 110 -15.63 -9.43 4.09
CA LEU A 110 -15.17 -9.10 5.43
C LEU A 110 -15.85 -7.82 5.94
N THR A 111 -16.16 -7.80 7.22
CA THR A 111 -16.59 -6.59 7.92
C THR A 111 -15.38 -5.92 8.56
N TYR A 112 -15.16 -4.64 8.26
CA TYR A 112 -14.04 -3.87 8.81
C TYR A 112 -14.49 -3.07 10.03
N ASN A 113 -13.63 -3.06 11.06
CA ASN A 113 -13.80 -2.12 12.16
C ASN A 113 -13.43 -0.72 11.69
N ARG A 114 -14.39 0.19 11.67
CA ARG A 114 -14.25 1.59 11.22
C ARG A 114 -14.28 2.60 12.35
N SER A 115 -14.23 2.16 13.60
CA SER A 115 -14.29 3.05 14.76
C SER A 115 -13.14 4.06 14.81
N LYS A 116 -11.95 3.65 14.43
CA LYS A 116 -10.75 4.50 14.39
C LYS A 116 -10.41 5.00 12.98
N ASN A 117 -10.66 4.20 11.96
CA ASN A 117 -10.46 4.54 10.56
C ASN A 117 -11.78 4.38 9.79
N PRO A 118 -12.62 5.43 9.71
CA PRO A 118 -13.92 5.35 9.02
C PRO A 118 -13.82 4.94 7.54
N ALA A 119 -12.70 5.23 6.88
CA ALA A 119 -12.43 4.89 5.49
C ALA A 119 -11.80 3.49 5.30
N ALA A 120 -11.57 2.74 6.39
CA ALA A 120 -10.98 1.41 6.30
C ALA A 120 -11.81 0.44 5.46
N GLY A 121 -11.16 -0.29 4.58
CA GLY A 121 -11.82 -1.23 3.69
C GLY A 121 -10.82 -2.04 2.86
N PRO A 122 -11.32 -2.85 1.91
CA PRO A 122 -10.49 -3.60 0.97
C PRO A 122 -9.81 -2.66 -0.03
N ARG A 123 -8.78 -3.16 -0.70
CA ARG A 123 -8.11 -2.43 -1.79
C ARG A 123 -7.76 -0.99 -1.40
N TRP A 124 -7.11 -0.82 -0.26
CA TRP A 124 -6.77 0.50 0.28
C TRP A 124 -5.87 1.33 -0.64
N ASP A 125 -5.11 0.71 -1.54
CA ASP A 125 -4.37 1.36 -2.63
C ASP A 125 -5.31 2.11 -3.58
N ARG A 126 -6.38 1.44 -4.03
CA ARG A 126 -7.38 2.02 -4.93
C ARG A 126 -8.23 3.07 -4.23
N ALA A 127 -8.60 2.82 -2.98
CA ALA A 127 -9.34 3.78 -2.16
C ALA A 127 -8.53 5.07 -1.97
N LEU A 128 -7.24 4.97 -1.68
CA LEU A 128 -6.33 6.10 -1.58
C LEU A 128 -6.25 6.86 -2.91
N SER A 129 -6.00 6.16 -4.02
CA SER A 129 -5.86 6.79 -5.34
C SER A 129 -7.13 7.51 -5.77
N ALA A 130 -8.30 6.93 -5.53
CA ALA A 130 -9.58 7.52 -5.86
C ALA A 130 -9.87 8.78 -5.02
N ALA A 131 -9.57 8.75 -3.72
CA ALA A 131 -9.90 9.83 -2.81
C ALA A 131 -8.85 10.96 -2.80
N GLU A 132 -7.57 10.62 -2.91
CA GLU A 132 -6.47 11.57 -2.69
C GLU A 132 -5.46 11.65 -3.86
N GLY A 133 -5.73 11.02 -5.00
CA GLY A 133 -4.87 11.06 -6.18
C GLY A 133 -4.48 12.47 -6.60
N PRO A 134 -5.44 13.39 -6.83
CA PRO A 134 -5.15 14.78 -7.17
C PRO A 134 -4.33 15.51 -6.10
N ALA A 135 -4.59 15.28 -4.82
CA ALA A 135 -3.84 15.88 -3.72
C ALA A 135 -2.39 15.38 -3.68
N MET A 136 -2.16 14.09 -3.94
CA MET A 136 -0.82 13.53 -4.03
C MET A 136 -0.04 14.10 -5.22
N ALA A 137 -0.69 14.28 -6.37
CA ALA A 137 -0.08 14.92 -7.53
C ALA A 137 0.32 16.38 -7.22
N ALA A 138 -0.55 17.15 -6.57
CA ALA A 138 -0.26 18.51 -6.16
C ALA A 138 0.92 18.59 -5.15
N ASP A 139 1.03 17.63 -4.25
CA ASP A 139 2.16 17.55 -3.32
C ASP A 139 3.49 17.30 -4.07
N ILE A 140 3.49 16.43 -5.07
CA ILE A 140 4.67 16.15 -5.91
C ILE A 140 5.06 17.41 -6.68
N GLU A 141 4.12 18.09 -7.31
CA GLU A 141 4.38 19.34 -8.04
C GLU A 141 4.99 20.41 -7.12
N ARG A 142 4.44 20.57 -5.92
CA ARG A 142 4.95 21.51 -4.92
C ARG A 142 6.38 21.15 -4.52
N TYR A 143 6.63 19.88 -4.23
CA TYR A 143 7.97 19.40 -3.90
C TYR A 143 8.96 19.66 -5.03
N MET A 144 8.59 19.37 -6.28
CA MET A 144 9.45 19.62 -7.44
C MET A 144 9.75 21.12 -7.64
N LYS A 145 8.80 22.00 -7.37
CA LYS A 145 9.02 23.46 -7.46
C LYS A 145 9.94 23.99 -6.37
N GLN A 146 9.96 23.36 -5.20
CA GLN A 146 10.84 23.73 -4.07
C GLN A 146 12.27 23.18 -4.21
N ARG A 147 12.48 22.18 -5.08
CA ARG A 147 13.81 21.67 -5.41
C ARG A 147 14.57 22.73 -6.21
N ARG A 148 15.70 23.11 -5.69
CA ARG A 148 16.65 24.01 -6.38
C ARG A 148 17.99 23.33 -6.58
#